data_d10721a862fde3d270df1f242018a3de
#
_entry.id   d10721a862fde3d270df1f242018a3de
#
_cell.length_a   1.000
_cell.length_b   1.000
_cell.length_c   1.000
_cell.angle_alpha   90.00
_cell.angle_beta   90.00
_cell.angle_gamma   90.00
#
_symmetry.space_group_name_H-M   'P 1'
#
loop_
_entity.id
_entity.type
_entity.pdbx_description
1 polymer ?
#
loop_
_entity_poly.entity_id
_entity_poly.type
_entity_poly.pdbx_seq_one_letter_code
_entity_poly.pdbx_strand_id
1 'polypeptide(L)'
;MEAKKIIITGGATRIGAAIANKLSGPNKEIVIHFNKSKSKAEDLKKKLFLKGSKIYLIKADLNKDSNLKRIIKFAKSKLKYFDCLINNASLFEND
;
A
#
# COMPACT_ATOMS: atom_id res chain seq x y z
N MET A 1 -8.78 17.29 -7.38
CA MET A 1 -8.84 16.00 -8.09
C MET A 1 -8.42 14.89 -7.15
N GLU A 2 -9.23 13.85 -7.06
CA GLU A 2 -8.91 12.72 -6.19
C GLU A 2 -7.87 11.82 -6.82
N ALA A 3 -6.89 11.40 -6.01
CA ALA A 3 -5.95 10.37 -6.43
C ALA A 3 -6.69 9.04 -6.59
N LYS A 4 -6.45 8.34 -7.70
CA LYS A 4 -7.09 7.06 -8.00
C LYS A 4 -6.13 5.89 -7.93
N LYS A 5 -4.85 6.12 -8.15
CA LYS A 5 -3.81 5.09 -8.14
C LYS A 5 -2.75 5.49 -7.12
N ILE A 6 -2.68 4.74 -6.03
CA ILE A 6 -1.98 5.16 -4.83
C ILE A 6 -1.01 4.07 -4.37
N ILE A 7 0.17 4.48 -3.92
CA ILE A 7 1.13 3.58 -3.28
C ILE A 7 1.25 4.02 -1.83
N ILE A 8 1.10 3.07 -0.89
CA ILE A 8 1.25 3.35 0.53
C ILE A 8 2.29 2.40 1.11
N THR A 9 3.39 2.94 1.63
CA THR A 9 4.37 2.15 2.35
C THR A 9 3.96 2.05 3.82
N GLY A 10 4.17 0.87 4.42
CA GLY A 10 3.72 0.62 5.79
C GLY A 10 2.21 0.70 5.93
N GLY A 11 1.48 0.29 4.89
CA GLY A 11 0.03 0.49 4.82
C GLY A 11 -0.82 -0.55 5.51
N ALA A 12 -0.21 -1.61 6.08
CA ALA A 12 -0.99 -2.71 6.63
C ALA A 12 -1.47 -2.48 8.06
N THR A 13 -0.82 -1.62 8.82
CA THR A 13 -1.12 -1.40 10.23
C THR A 13 -1.15 0.07 10.60
N ARG A 14 -1.79 0.36 11.74
CA ARG A 14 -1.78 1.69 12.39
C ARG A 14 -2.20 2.81 11.44
N ILE A 15 -1.39 3.87 11.37
CA ILE A 15 -1.65 5.05 10.56
C ILE A 15 -1.78 4.70 9.08
N GLY A 16 -0.91 3.80 8.58
CA GLY A 16 -0.96 3.37 7.19
C GLY A 16 -2.28 2.73 6.82
N ALA A 17 -2.79 1.85 7.69
CA ALA A 17 -4.09 1.21 7.47
C ALA A 17 -5.23 2.24 7.51
N ALA A 18 -5.16 3.21 8.42
CA ALA A 18 -6.17 4.27 8.51
C ALA A 18 -6.18 5.13 7.25
N ILE A 19 -4.99 5.47 6.73
CA ILE A 19 -4.86 6.22 5.48
C ILE A 19 -5.46 5.42 4.31
N ALA A 20 -5.09 4.13 4.20
CA ALA A 20 -5.61 3.27 3.14
C ALA A 20 -7.13 3.19 3.19
N ASN A 21 -7.68 3.04 4.38
CA ASN A 21 -9.12 2.97 4.59
C ASN A 21 -9.81 4.26 4.15
N LYS A 22 -9.24 5.40 4.51
CA LYS A 22 -9.80 6.70 4.16
C LYS A 22 -9.76 6.97 2.66
N LEU A 23 -8.69 6.54 1.99
CA LEU A 23 -8.51 6.79 0.56
C LEU A 23 -9.19 5.75 -0.33
N SER A 24 -9.66 4.64 0.23
CA SER A 24 -10.30 3.58 -0.54
C SER A 24 -11.69 3.96 -1.01
N GLY A 25 -12.19 3.21 -1.97
CA GLY A 25 -13.52 3.42 -2.53
C GLY A 25 -13.60 2.92 -3.95
N PRO A 26 -14.74 3.12 -4.63
CA PRO A 26 -14.90 2.68 -6.01
C PRO A 26 -13.85 3.32 -6.93
N ASN A 27 -13.35 2.52 -7.87
CA ASN A 27 -12.38 2.96 -8.88
C ASN A 27 -11.02 3.38 -8.32
N LYS A 28 -10.72 3.03 -7.07
CA LYS A 28 -9.40 3.24 -6.49
C LYS A 28 -8.54 2.00 -6.67
N GLU A 29 -7.27 2.19 -6.98
CA GLU A 29 -6.29 1.10 -7.06
C GLU A 29 -5.15 1.46 -6.13
N ILE A 30 -4.87 0.59 -5.16
CA ILE A 30 -3.91 0.89 -4.11
C ILE A 30 -2.89 -0.24 -3.99
N VAL A 31 -1.62 0.10 -4.09
CA VAL A 31 -0.53 -0.81 -3.75
C VAL A 31 -0.17 -0.56 -2.30
N ILE A 32 -0.26 -1.60 -1.49
CA ILE A 32 0.05 -1.53 -0.07
C ILE A 32 1.30 -2.36 0.21
N HIS A 33 2.33 -1.69 0.70
CA HIS A 33 3.55 -2.32 1.14
C HIS A 33 3.45 -2.69 2.62
N PHE A 34 3.98 -3.85 2.97
CA PHE A 34 4.13 -4.27 4.36
C PHE A 34 5.46 -5.01 4.52
N ASN A 35 5.95 -5.09 5.76
CA ASN A 35 7.17 -5.84 6.05
C ASN A 35 6.85 -7.20 6.68
N LYS A 36 6.22 -7.21 7.85
CA LYS A 36 5.99 -8.46 8.60
C LYS A 36 4.53 -8.81 8.80
N SER A 37 3.64 -7.84 8.70
CA SER A 37 2.23 -8.02 9.06
C SER A 37 1.40 -8.57 7.90
N LYS A 38 1.76 -9.75 7.40
CA LYS A 38 1.06 -10.35 6.26
C LYS A 38 -0.42 -10.56 6.52
N SER A 39 -0.76 -11.11 7.69
CA SER A 39 -2.15 -11.39 8.05
C SER A 39 -2.98 -10.10 8.07
N LYS A 40 -2.44 -9.04 8.67
CA LYS A 40 -3.12 -7.75 8.71
C LYS A 40 -3.25 -7.14 7.32
N ALA A 41 -2.23 -7.31 6.47
CA ALA A 41 -2.28 -6.82 5.09
C ALA A 41 -3.38 -7.53 4.30
N GLU A 42 -3.51 -8.84 4.46
CA GLU A 42 -4.53 -9.61 3.77
C GLU A 42 -5.94 -9.26 4.27
N ASP A 43 -6.10 -9.06 5.58
CA ASP A 43 -7.38 -8.65 6.13
C ASP A 43 -7.78 -7.27 5.62
N LEU A 44 -6.83 -6.35 5.57
CA LEU A 44 -7.07 -5.01 5.04
C LEU A 44 -7.45 -5.07 3.57
N LYS A 45 -6.77 -5.89 2.78
CA LYS A 45 -7.09 -6.07 1.37
C LYS A 45 -8.55 -6.49 1.19
N LYS A 46 -9.00 -7.48 1.96
CA LYS A 46 -10.40 -7.95 1.90
C LYS A 46 -11.38 -6.83 2.23
N LYS A 47 -11.07 -6.08 3.29
CA LYS A 47 -11.91 -4.98 3.74
C LYS A 47 -12.04 -3.90 2.68
N LEU A 48 -10.92 -3.51 2.08
CA LEU A 48 -10.91 -2.46 1.07
C LEU A 48 -11.52 -2.91 -0.25
N PHE A 49 -11.38 -4.21 -0.57
CA PHE A 49 -12.04 -4.78 -1.74
C PHE A 49 -13.56 -4.61 -1.64
N LEU A 50 -14.12 -4.81 -0.46
CA LEU A 50 -15.56 -4.63 -0.23
C LEU A 50 -16.00 -3.19 -0.43
N LYS A 51 -15.10 -2.23 -0.37
CA LYS A 51 -15.36 -0.82 -0.62
C LYS A 51 -15.21 -0.46 -2.11
N GLY A 52 -14.91 -1.44 -2.94
CA GLY A 52 -14.78 -1.24 -4.38
C GLY A 52 -13.37 -0.99 -4.88
N SER A 53 -12.37 -1.07 -4.02
CA SER A 53 -10.98 -0.81 -4.40
C SER A 53 -10.27 -2.07 -4.88
N LYS A 54 -9.35 -1.89 -5.84
CA LYS A 54 -8.40 -2.95 -6.20
C LYS A 54 -7.15 -2.78 -5.36
N ILE A 55 -6.76 -3.81 -4.64
CA ILE A 55 -5.64 -3.76 -3.71
C ILE A 55 -4.56 -4.75 -4.14
N TYR A 56 -3.33 -4.27 -4.20
CA TYR A 56 -2.16 -5.09 -4.51
C TYR A 56 -1.21 -5.02 -3.31
N LEU A 57 -0.79 -6.18 -2.82
CA LEU A 57 0.09 -6.25 -1.66
C LEU A 57 1.51 -6.58 -2.09
N ILE A 58 2.50 -5.96 -1.45
CA ILE A 58 3.90 -6.31 -1.65
C ILE A 58 4.64 -6.32 -0.33
N LYS A 59 5.35 -7.41 -0.09
CA LYS A 59 6.20 -7.56 1.09
C LYS A 59 7.62 -7.11 0.76
N ALA A 60 8.19 -6.24 1.58
CA ALA A 60 9.57 -5.79 1.43
C ALA A 60 10.08 -5.16 2.71
N ASP A 61 11.37 -5.35 2.97
CA ASP A 61 12.07 -4.70 4.08
C ASP A 61 12.73 -3.42 3.54
N LEU A 62 12.19 -2.26 3.95
CA LEU A 62 12.68 -0.97 3.47
C LEU A 62 14.03 -0.55 4.04
N ASN A 63 14.62 -1.33 4.96
CA ASN A 63 15.99 -1.12 5.39
C ASN A 63 17.00 -1.43 4.26
N LYS A 64 16.55 -2.06 3.20
CA LYS A 64 17.39 -2.35 2.03
C LYS A 64 17.00 -1.41 0.90
N ASP A 65 17.95 -0.62 0.42
CA ASP A 65 17.70 0.39 -0.62
C ASP A 65 17.06 -0.18 -1.88
N SER A 66 17.49 -1.35 -2.30
CA SER A 66 16.97 -2.00 -3.50
C SER A 66 15.48 -2.34 -3.40
N ASN A 67 14.96 -2.47 -2.18
CA ASN A 67 13.56 -2.85 -1.98
C ASN A 67 12.59 -1.71 -2.28
N LEU A 68 12.99 -0.46 -2.06
CA LEU A 68 12.13 0.66 -2.45
C LEU A 68 11.96 0.67 -3.97
N LYS A 69 13.04 0.46 -4.70
CA LYS A 69 12.99 0.36 -6.17
C LYS A 69 12.09 -0.78 -6.60
N ARG A 70 12.15 -1.91 -5.91
CA ARG A 70 11.33 -3.09 -6.20
C ARG A 70 9.85 -2.77 -6.00
N ILE A 71 9.51 -2.04 -4.94
CA ILE A 71 8.13 -1.63 -4.68
C ILE A 71 7.61 -0.74 -5.80
N ILE A 72 8.40 0.26 -6.21
CA ILE A 72 8.01 1.17 -7.28
C ILE A 72 7.83 0.41 -8.60
N LYS A 73 8.74 -0.50 -8.92
CA LYS A 73 8.64 -1.32 -10.13
C LYS A 73 7.39 -2.20 -10.10
N PHE A 74 7.12 -2.83 -8.97
CA PHE A 74 5.90 -3.64 -8.78
C PHE A 74 4.66 -2.79 -8.98
N ALA A 75 4.61 -1.61 -8.35
CA ALA A 75 3.47 -0.72 -8.46
C ALA A 75 3.24 -0.29 -9.91
N LYS A 76 4.29 0.05 -10.64
CA LYS A 76 4.16 0.43 -12.04
C LYS A 76 3.64 -0.73 -12.90
N SER A 77 4.05 -1.97 -12.58
CA SER A 77 3.57 -3.13 -13.32
C SER A 77 2.07 -3.37 -13.09
N LYS A 78 1.54 -3.02 -11.92
CA LYS A 78 0.13 -3.22 -11.57
C LYS A 78 -0.74 -2.01 -11.94
N LEU A 79 -0.23 -0.81 -11.69
CA LEU A 79 -1.00 0.42 -11.84
C LEU A 79 -0.74 1.13 -13.17
N LYS A 80 0.36 0.81 -13.84
CA LYS A 80 0.91 1.48 -15.02
C LYS A 80 1.47 2.86 -14.68
N TYR A 81 0.75 3.66 -13.92
CA TYR A 81 1.21 4.92 -13.34
C TYR A 81 0.60 5.07 -11.96
N PHE A 82 1.05 6.04 -11.18
CA PHE A 82 0.42 6.32 -9.90
C PHE A 82 0.31 7.84 -9.69
N ASP A 83 -0.77 8.23 -9.01
CA ASP A 83 -1.08 9.63 -8.73
C ASP A 83 -0.46 10.12 -7.43
N CYS A 84 -0.22 9.21 -6.49
CA CYS A 84 0.18 9.58 -5.13
C CYS A 84 1.06 8.49 -4.52
N LEU A 85 2.13 8.90 -3.87
CA LEU A 85 2.96 8.00 -3.06
C LEU A 85 2.90 8.51 -1.62
N ILE A 86 2.40 7.67 -0.72
CA ILE A 86 2.35 7.97 0.69
C ILE A 86 3.44 7.16 1.39
N ASN A 87 4.49 7.84 1.81
CA ASN A 87 5.63 7.19 2.46
C ASN A 87 5.41 7.20 3.97
N ASN A 88 4.68 6.21 4.45
CA ASN A 88 4.32 6.08 5.86
C ASN A 88 5.24 5.14 6.63
N ALA A 89 5.97 4.25 5.96
CA ALA A 89 6.85 3.31 6.64
C ALA A 89 7.95 4.05 7.39
N SER A 90 8.25 3.57 8.59
CA SER A 90 9.27 4.17 9.45
C SER A 90 10.18 3.07 9.99
N LEU A 91 11.42 3.45 10.34
CA LEU A 91 12.36 2.51 10.94
C LEU A 91 11.90 2.02 12.32
N PHE A 92 10.99 2.77 12.95
CA PHE A 92 10.48 2.44 14.27
C PHE A 92 9.19 1.64 14.23
N GLU A 93 8.58 1.50 13.05
CA GLU A 93 7.36 0.72 12.86
C GLU A 93 7.70 -0.56 12.14
N ASN A 94 7.45 -1.66 12.80
CA ASN A 94 7.82 -2.99 12.31
C ASN A 94 6.57 -3.68 11.74
N ASP A 95 6.14 -3.16 10.63
CA ASP A 95 4.92 -3.67 9.99
C ASP A 95 5.12 -5.06 9.42
#